data_4e68d3b50a7c094a2b0633f03f8db873
#
_entry.id   4e68d3b50a7c094a2b0633f03f8db873
#
_cell.length_a   1.000
_cell.length_b   1.000
_cell.length_c   1.000
_cell.angle_alpha   90.00
_cell.angle_beta   90.00
_cell.angle_gamma   90.00
#
_symmetry.space_group_name_H-M   'P 1'
#
loop_
_entity.id
_entity.type
_entity.pdbx_description
1 polymer ?
#
loop_
_entity_poly.entity_id
_entity_poly.type
_entity_poly.pdbx_seq_one_letter_code
_entity_poly.pdbx_strand_id
1 'polypeptide(L)'
;NAERRETETDLRRVAFDEKFNLVEDEFFCRSDDCRVFGWGDKICGLGCLTKPDGNGLDYLAMNFSHAKWSHLSFPGAKFVGKNLVPIQPGADGLHILQRVSPPVVWKVKMEDGTCSRLFGGEIDSESIGQLRGGAAALSTGETITGWGHRTRSADCHTPFYYEVSRSSVFIEDIDGMEGINDPTSAWDDKLLICHTEKAWTVNQPCEHRLYRVIQ
;
A
#
# COMPACT_ATOMS: atom_id res chain seq x y z
N ASN A 1 -13.09 -0.75 -28.32
CA ASN A 1 -13.41 -1.43 -27.05
C ASN A 1 -12.10 -1.97 -26.51
N ALA A 2 -11.41 -1.15 -25.70
CA ALA A 2 -10.32 -1.68 -24.88
C ALA A 2 -10.98 -2.58 -23.82
N GLU A 3 -10.66 -3.86 -23.85
CA GLU A 3 -11.03 -4.79 -22.79
C GLU A 3 -10.54 -4.17 -21.47
N ARG A 4 -11.48 -3.84 -20.58
CA ARG A 4 -11.17 -3.44 -19.23
C ARG A 4 -10.40 -4.62 -18.61
N ARG A 5 -9.14 -4.41 -18.29
CA ARG A 5 -8.38 -5.37 -17.49
C ARG A 5 -9.07 -5.43 -16.13
N GLU A 6 -9.58 -6.60 -15.78
CA GLU A 6 -10.01 -6.87 -14.41
C GLU A 6 -8.75 -6.85 -13.55
N THR A 7 -8.57 -5.77 -12.80
CA THR A 7 -7.42 -5.59 -11.90
C THR A 7 -7.71 -6.11 -10.49
N GLU A 8 -8.95 -6.56 -10.26
CA GLU A 8 -9.35 -7.07 -8.96
C GLU A 8 -8.84 -8.48 -8.74
N THR A 9 -8.18 -8.68 -7.61
CA THR A 9 -7.67 -9.99 -7.16
C THR A 9 -8.51 -10.52 -6.01
N ASP A 10 -8.73 -11.82 -6.02
CA ASP A 10 -9.32 -12.51 -4.87
C ASP A 10 -8.28 -12.56 -3.73
N LEU A 11 -8.62 -11.96 -2.61
CA LEU A 11 -7.88 -12.14 -1.36
C LEU A 11 -8.37 -13.41 -0.68
N ARG A 12 -7.44 -14.30 -0.36
CA ARG A 12 -7.74 -15.55 0.32
C ARG A 12 -6.98 -15.63 1.63
N ARG A 13 -7.64 -16.13 2.66
CA ARG A 13 -6.99 -16.52 3.91
C ARG A 13 -6.54 -17.96 3.76
N VAL A 14 -5.25 -18.19 3.92
CA VAL A 14 -4.67 -19.53 3.88
C VAL A 14 -3.96 -19.82 5.19
N ALA A 15 -4.13 -21.01 5.71
CA ALA A 15 -3.40 -21.48 6.87
C ALA A 15 -2.65 -22.76 6.54
N PHE A 16 -1.47 -22.89 7.12
CA PHE A 16 -0.60 -24.06 6.98
C PHE A 16 -0.32 -24.65 8.35
N ASP A 17 -0.16 -25.97 8.40
CA ASP A 17 0.34 -26.66 9.58
C ASP A 17 1.87 -26.46 9.75
N GLU A 18 2.43 -27.00 10.82
CA GLU A 18 3.88 -26.95 11.12
C GLU A 18 4.77 -27.61 10.05
N LYS A 19 4.19 -28.40 9.16
CA LYS A 19 4.87 -29.07 8.03
C LYS A 19 4.62 -28.37 6.70
N PHE A 20 4.03 -27.18 6.73
CA PHE A 20 3.63 -26.41 5.55
C PHE A 20 2.59 -27.08 4.64
N ASN A 21 1.78 -28.02 5.18
CA ASN A 21 0.62 -28.48 4.45
C ASN A 21 -0.52 -27.47 4.57
N LEU A 22 -1.19 -27.21 3.45
CA LEU A 22 -2.35 -26.34 3.43
C LEU A 22 -3.49 -26.98 4.24
N VAL A 23 -3.95 -26.29 5.29
CA VAL A 23 -5.04 -26.76 6.16
C VAL A 23 -6.31 -25.92 6.03
N GLU A 24 -6.17 -24.69 5.57
CA GLU A 24 -7.30 -23.79 5.33
C GLU A 24 -7.04 -22.91 4.10
N ASP A 25 -8.05 -22.76 3.25
CA ASP A 25 -8.03 -21.85 2.11
C ASP A 25 -9.44 -21.28 1.92
N GLU A 26 -9.65 -20.06 2.40
CA GLU A 26 -10.94 -19.40 2.43
C GLU A 26 -10.90 -18.09 1.64
N PHE A 27 -11.88 -17.89 0.76
CA PHE A 27 -12.09 -16.60 0.11
C PHE A 27 -12.50 -15.56 1.16
N PHE A 28 -11.81 -14.43 1.18
CA PHE A 28 -12.09 -13.35 2.12
C PHE A 28 -12.86 -12.20 1.46
N CYS A 29 -12.28 -11.60 0.43
CA CYS A 29 -12.91 -10.53 -0.35
C CYS A 29 -12.15 -10.31 -1.66
N ARG A 30 -12.66 -9.41 -2.50
CA ARG A 30 -11.90 -8.86 -3.63
C ARG A 30 -11.25 -7.56 -3.23
N SER A 31 -10.05 -7.33 -3.71
CA SER A 31 -9.34 -6.06 -3.54
C SER A 31 -8.22 -5.93 -4.56
N ASP A 32 -7.90 -4.71 -4.90
CA ASP A 32 -6.69 -4.35 -5.62
C ASP A 32 -5.72 -3.66 -4.65
N ASP A 33 -4.42 -3.75 -4.91
CA ASP A 33 -3.37 -3.09 -4.12
C ASP A 33 -3.44 -3.33 -2.60
N CYS A 34 -3.77 -4.54 -2.16
CA CYS A 34 -3.88 -4.85 -0.74
C CYS A 34 -2.52 -4.78 -0.05
N ARG A 35 -2.43 -3.95 0.99
CA ARG A 35 -1.27 -3.83 1.88
C ARG A 35 -1.60 -4.47 3.22
N VAL A 36 -0.90 -5.54 3.57
CA VAL A 36 -1.08 -6.27 4.82
C VAL A 36 -0.13 -5.72 5.89
N PHE A 37 -0.61 -5.55 7.10
CA PHE A 37 0.17 -5.02 8.22
C PHE A 37 -0.33 -5.55 9.56
N GLY A 38 0.55 -5.55 10.57
CA GLY A 38 0.19 -5.84 11.96
C GLY A 38 -0.42 -4.62 12.64
N TRP A 39 -1.46 -4.82 13.43
CA TRP A 39 -2.04 -3.80 14.32
C TRP A 39 -2.40 -4.39 15.67
N GLY A 40 -1.52 -4.20 16.66
CA GLY A 40 -1.58 -4.92 17.93
C GLY A 40 -1.43 -6.42 17.71
N ASP A 41 -2.40 -7.18 18.15
CA ASP A 41 -2.50 -8.64 17.97
C ASP A 41 -3.25 -9.04 16.67
N LYS A 42 -3.60 -8.08 15.83
CA LYS A 42 -4.42 -8.29 14.63
C LYS A 42 -3.59 -8.19 13.36
N ILE A 43 -4.01 -8.99 12.37
CA ILE A 43 -3.54 -8.85 10.99
C ILE A 43 -4.61 -8.04 10.24
N CYS A 44 -4.19 -6.93 9.69
CA CYS A 44 -5.05 -5.99 8.98
C CYS A 44 -4.58 -5.77 7.55
N GLY A 45 -5.44 -5.17 6.73
CA GLY A 45 -5.11 -4.77 5.37
C GLY A 45 -5.75 -3.46 4.97
N LEU A 46 -5.11 -2.76 4.04
CA LEU A 46 -5.69 -1.68 3.27
C LEU A 46 -5.72 -2.08 1.81
N GLY A 47 -6.82 -1.82 1.14
CA GLY A 47 -6.96 -2.09 -0.28
C GLY A 47 -7.99 -1.18 -0.93
N CYS A 48 -8.21 -1.37 -2.22
CA CYS A 48 -9.22 -0.64 -2.96
C CYS A 48 -9.95 -1.54 -3.97
N LEU A 49 -11.12 -1.10 -4.40
CA LEU A 49 -11.91 -1.69 -5.47
C LEU A 49 -12.24 -0.62 -6.49
N THR A 50 -12.21 -0.95 -7.76
CA THR A 50 -12.77 -0.06 -8.79
C THR A 50 -14.28 -0.02 -8.64
N LYS A 51 -14.86 1.16 -8.56
CA LYS A 51 -16.32 1.32 -8.50
C LYS A 51 -16.99 0.66 -9.70
N PRO A 52 -18.20 0.09 -9.55
CA PRO A 52 -18.90 -0.59 -10.63
C PRO A 52 -19.14 0.28 -11.87
N ASP A 53 -19.29 1.60 -11.66
CA ASP A 53 -19.45 2.59 -12.74
C ASP A 53 -18.11 2.98 -13.40
N GLY A 54 -16.99 2.50 -12.84
CA GLY A 54 -15.64 2.81 -13.28
C GLY A 54 -15.17 4.23 -12.96
N ASN A 55 -15.93 4.98 -12.18
CA ASN A 55 -15.63 6.37 -11.85
C ASN A 55 -15.00 6.51 -10.46
N GLY A 56 -13.83 5.88 -10.27
CA GLY A 56 -13.06 6.01 -9.04
C GLY A 56 -12.89 4.71 -8.29
N LEU A 57 -12.43 4.83 -7.06
CA LEU A 57 -12.07 3.72 -6.18
C LEU A 57 -12.90 3.77 -4.91
N ASP A 58 -13.29 2.60 -4.42
CA ASP A 58 -13.73 2.37 -3.06
C ASP A 58 -12.55 1.83 -2.26
N TYR A 59 -12.32 2.39 -1.09
CA TYR A 59 -11.20 2.02 -0.22
C TYR A 59 -11.68 1.16 0.93
N LEU A 60 -10.89 0.16 1.27
CA LEU A 60 -11.25 -0.84 2.28
C LEU A 60 -10.17 -0.91 3.36
N ALA A 61 -10.60 -0.90 4.62
CA ALA A 61 -9.82 -1.37 5.74
C ALA A 61 -10.33 -2.75 6.15
N MET A 62 -9.44 -3.71 6.25
CA MET A 62 -9.74 -5.12 6.50
C MET A 62 -9.11 -5.57 7.80
N ASN A 63 -9.84 -6.36 8.57
CA ASN A 63 -9.34 -7.05 9.74
C ASN A 63 -9.44 -8.56 9.49
N PHE A 64 -8.34 -9.18 9.10
CA PHE A 64 -8.29 -10.59 8.76
C PHE A 64 -8.50 -11.50 9.97
N SER A 65 -8.10 -11.05 11.17
CA SER A 65 -8.26 -11.83 12.41
C SER A 65 -9.74 -12.03 12.79
N HIS A 66 -10.62 -11.14 12.33
CA HIS A 66 -12.05 -11.19 12.64
C HIS A 66 -12.95 -11.30 11.40
N ALA A 67 -12.37 -11.53 10.22
CA ALA A 67 -13.09 -11.60 8.96
C ALA A 67 -14.05 -10.39 8.74
N LYS A 68 -13.58 -9.18 9.05
CA LYS A 68 -14.34 -7.92 8.92
C LYS A 68 -13.63 -6.94 8.02
N TRP A 69 -14.42 -6.16 7.30
CA TRP A 69 -13.92 -5.04 6.50
C TRP A 69 -14.86 -3.84 6.61
N SER A 70 -14.34 -2.65 6.37
CA SER A 70 -15.09 -1.39 6.39
C SER A 70 -14.66 -0.53 5.22
N HIS A 71 -15.61 0.17 4.61
CA HIS A 71 -15.30 1.19 3.63
C HIS A 71 -14.65 2.39 4.32
N LEU A 72 -13.61 2.93 3.68
CA LEU A 72 -12.99 4.16 4.11
C LEU A 72 -13.58 5.36 3.38
N SER A 73 -13.86 6.41 4.11
CA SER A 73 -14.35 7.69 3.60
C SER A 73 -13.33 8.79 3.87
N PHE A 74 -13.01 9.57 2.85
CA PHE A 74 -12.04 10.68 2.89
C PHE A 74 -12.75 12.02 2.67
N PRO A 75 -13.45 12.58 3.67
CA PRO A 75 -14.22 13.81 3.52
C PRO A 75 -13.34 14.99 3.07
N GLY A 76 -13.79 15.69 2.04
CA GLY A 76 -13.07 16.85 1.49
C GLY A 76 -11.86 16.51 0.62
N ALA A 77 -11.53 15.24 0.40
CA ALA A 77 -10.52 14.87 -0.58
C ALA A 77 -11.11 14.90 -1.99
N LYS A 78 -10.50 15.65 -2.90
CA LYS A 78 -10.87 15.67 -4.32
C LYS A 78 -10.38 14.42 -5.04
N PHE A 79 -9.24 13.90 -4.58
CA PHE A 79 -8.61 12.72 -5.13
C PHE A 79 -7.86 11.95 -4.02
N VAL A 80 -7.97 10.64 -4.00
CA VAL A 80 -7.24 9.79 -3.05
C VAL A 80 -6.20 8.91 -3.74
N GLY A 81 -6.48 8.32 -4.88
CA GLY A 81 -5.54 7.47 -5.63
C GLY A 81 -5.34 6.08 -5.03
N LYS A 82 -4.59 5.26 -5.74
CA LYS A 82 -4.12 3.94 -5.26
C LYS A 82 -2.88 4.06 -4.34
N ASN A 83 -2.38 2.94 -3.87
CA ASN A 83 -1.14 2.83 -3.07
C ASN A 83 -1.19 3.56 -1.73
N LEU A 84 -2.33 3.49 -1.05
CA LEU A 84 -2.42 3.92 0.34
C LEU A 84 -1.50 3.09 1.22
N VAL A 85 -0.67 3.76 2.01
CA VAL A 85 0.31 3.10 2.89
C VAL A 85 -0.22 3.10 4.32
N PRO A 86 -0.45 1.94 4.93
CA PRO A 86 -0.72 1.89 6.35
C PRO A 86 0.54 2.29 7.12
N ILE A 87 0.39 3.23 8.03
CA ILE A 87 1.44 3.58 8.96
C ILE A 87 1.23 2.71 10.19
N GLN A 88 2.21 1.86 10.51
CA GLN A 88 2.14 0.98 11.67
C GLN A 88 2.00 1.81 12.94
N PRO A 89 1.09 1.42 13.82
CA PRO A 89 0.43 2.34 14.70
C PRO A 89 1.32 2.88 15.79
N GLY A 90 1.12 4.16 16.01
CA GLY A 90 1.16 4.72 17.34
C GLY A 90 -0.07 4.30 18.17
N ALA A 91 -0.06 4.65 19.46
CA ALA A 91 -1.11 4.29 20.41
C ALA A 91 -2.50 4.89 20.10
N ASP A 92 -2.62 5.77 19.12
CA ASP A 92 -3.80 6.58 18.84
C ASP A 92 -4.60 6.16 17.59
N GLY A 93 -4.31 4.99 17.00
CA GLY A 93 -5.08 4.40 15.92
C GLY A 93 -4.35 4.17 14.61
N LEU A 94 -5.09 3.79 13.57
CA LEU A 94 -4.57 3.58 12.23
C LEU A 94 -4.38 4.91 11.51
N HIS A 95 -3.19 5.14 11.01
CA HIS A 95 -2.88 6.24 10.12
C HIS A 95 -2.60 5.72 8.71
N ILE A 96 -2.85 6.57 7.71
CA ILE A 96 -2.64 6.27 6.30
C ILE A 96 -1.80 7.39 5.68
N LEU A 97 -0.67 7.04 5.10
CA LEU A 97 0.04 7.94 4.20
C LEU A 97 -0.56 7.78 2.80
N GLN A 98 -1.23 8.81 2.33
CA GLN A 98 -1.81 8.87 1.00
C GLN A 98 -0.77 9.21 -0.05
N ARG A 99 0.21 10.03 0.32
CA ARG A 99 1.21 10.57 -0.58
C ARG A 99 2.50 10.88 0.16
N VAL A 100 3.62 10.54 -0.48
CA VAL A 100 4.95 10.76 0.08
C VAL A 100 5.40 12.22 -0.10
N SER A 101 5.18 12.81 -1.28
CA SER A 101 5.63 14.18 -1.57
C SER A 101 4.66 14.98 -2.44
N PRO A 102 4.16 16.12 -1.98
CA PRO A 102 4.15 16.56 -0.59
C PRO A 102 3.36 15.57 0.28
N PRO A 103 3.75 15.37 1.55
CA PRO A 103 3.13 14.32 2.35
C PRO A 103 1.69 14.67 2.72
N VAL A 104 0.82 13.64 2.63
CA VAL A 104 -0.58 13.74 3.05
C VAL A 104 -0.90 12.54 3.91
N VAL A 105 -1.28 12.79 5.16
CA VAL A 105 -1.56 11.77 6.16
C VAL A 105 -2.97 11.92 6.70
N TRP A 106 -3.62 10.77 6.83
CA TRP A 106 -4.97 10.65 7.37
C TRP A 106 -4.96 9.77 8.62
N LYS A 107 -5.86 10.05 9.55
CA LYS A 107 -6.22 9.20 10.67
C LYS A 107 -7.55 8.53 10.39
N VAL A 108 -7.61 7.23 10.57
CA VAL A 108 -8.82 6.43 10.39
C VAL A 108 -9.56 6.30 11.71
N LYS A 109 -10.84 6.62 11.70
CA LYS A 109 -11.77 6.28 12.77
C LYS A 109 -12.31 4.88 12.48
N MET A 110 -11.83 3.90 13.23
CA MET A 110 -12.06 2.47 12.95
C MET A 110 -13.52 2.03 13.11
N GLU A 111 -14.32 2.81 13.85
CA GLU A 111 -15.73 2.47 14.10
C GLU A 111 -16.61 2.61 12.85
N ASP A 112 -16.31 3.59 12.01
CA ASP A 112 -17.13 3.93 10.84
C ASP A 112 -16.32 4.11 9.54
N GLY A 113 -14.98 3.96 9.58
CA GLY A 113 -14.10 4.13 8.43
C GLY A 113 -13.89 5.57 7.99
N THR A 114 -14.37 6.56 8.75
CA THR A 114 -14.16 7.97 8.41
C THR A 114 -12.70 8.35 8.62
N CYS A 115 -12.10 8.97 7.60
CA CYS A 115 -10.73 9.45 7.64
C CYS A 115 -10.72 10.96 7.88
N SER A 116 -9.95 11.41 8.85
CA SER A 116 -9.66 12.82 9.09
C SER A 116 -8.23 13.16 8.70
N ARG A 117 -8.03 14.26 7.98
CA ARG A 117 -6.70 14.67 7.55
C ARG A 117 -5.90 15.18 8.75
N LEU A 118 -4.75 14.56 9.00
CA LEU A 118 -3.82 15.01 10.06
C LEU A 118 -2.90 16.12 9.58
N PHE A 119 -2.37 15.98 8.36
CA PHE A 119 -1.58 17.03 7.72
C PHE A 119 -1.48 16.79 6.21
N GLY A 120 -0.96 17.79 5.51
CA GLY A 120 -0.84 17.82 4.07
C GLY A 120 -1.95 18.59 3.37
N GLY A 121 -1.71 18.98 2.14
CA GLY A 121 -2.62 19.74 1.29
C GLY A 121 -3.63 18.87 0.54
N GLU A 122 -4.45 19.50 -0.28
CA GLU A 122 -5.30 18.80 -1.24
C GLU A 122 -4.47 18.24 -2.39
N ILE A 123 -4.92 17.12 -2.92
CA ILE A 123 -4.39 16.49 -4.13
C ILE A 123 -5.48 16.57 -5.19
N ASP A 124 -5.18 17.16 -6.32
CA ASP A 124 -6.16 17.38 -7.37
C ASP A 124 -6.18 16.26 -8.43
N SER A 125 -5.08 15.52 -8.58
CA SER A 125 -4.97 14.50 -9.61
C SER A 125 -3.84 13.49 -9.35
N GLU A 126 -3.90 12.38 -10.07
CA GLU A 126 -2.87 11.33 -10.05
C GLU A 126 -1.55 11.75 -10.72
N SER A 127 -1.57 12.77 -11.57
CA SER A 127 -0.39 13.24 -12.33
C SER A 127 0.82 13.62 -11.46
N ILE A 128 0.59 13.77 -10.20
CA ILE A 128 1.58 14.09 -9.18
C ILE A 128 2.18 12.80 -8.58
N GLY A 129 1.77 11.64 -9.06
CA GLY A 129 1.99 10.35 -8.43
C GLY A 129 3.20 9.56 -8.91
N GLN A 130 4.28 10.21 -9.34
CA GLN A 130 5.51 9.46 -9.61
C GLN A 130 6.14 8.85 -8.35
N LEU A 131 5.79 9.36 -7.16
CA LEU A 131 6.24 8.88 -5.85
C LEU A 131 5.08 8.22 -5.13
N ARG A 132 4.90 6.92 -5.34
CA ARG A 132 3.82 6.12 -4.78
C ARG A 132 4.29 5.38 -3.54
N GLY A 133 3.37 5.12 -2.63
CA GLY A 133 3.61 4.27 -1.48
C GLY A 133 3.85 2.81 -1.88
N GLY A 134 4.40 2.05 -0.96
CA GLY A 134 4.68 0.63 -1.13
C GLY A 134 4.33 -0.16 0.12
N ALA A 135 5.34 -0.72 0.78
CA ALA A 135 5.19 -1.46 2.03
C ALA A 135 4.60 -0.60 3.16
N ALA A 136 4.10 -1.25 4.20
CA ALA A 136 3.65 -0.56 5.40
C ALA A 136 4.77 0.31 5.99
N ALA A 137 4.44 1.53 6.40
CA ALA A 137 5.37 2.48 6.98
C ALA A 137 5.45 2.37 8.51
N LEU A 138 6.53 2.86 9.07
CA LEU A 138 6.74 2.96 10.51
C LEU A 138 6.65 4.43 10.94
N SER A 139 6.08 4.67 12.11
CA SER A 139 6.11 5.99 12.74
C SER A 139 7.03 5.99 13.93
N THR A 140 8.02 6.90 13.94
CA THR A 140 8.92 7.16 15.05
C THR A 140 8.73 8.60 15.52
N GLY A 141 7.76 8.82 16.40
CA GLY A 141 7.39 10.16 16.84
C GLY A 141 6.72 10.98 15.72
N GLU A 142 7.37 12.06 15.27
CA GLU A 142 6.84 12.92 14.21
C GLU A 142 7.27 12.52 12.81
N THR A 143 8.16 11.53 12.68
CA THR A 143 8.69 11.05 11.39
C THR A 143 8.03 9.75 11.01
N ILE A 144 7.66 9.64 9.74
CA ILE A 144 7.14 8.44 9.10
C ILE A 144 8.19 7.96 8.12
N THR A 145 8.63 6.73 8.26
CA THR A 145 9.64 6.10 7.41
C THR A 145 9.07 4.91 6.67
N GLY A 146 9.53 4.68 5.47
CA GLY A 146 9.04 3.53 4.70
C GLY A 146 9.64 3.44 3.31
N TRP A 147 9.07 2.51 2.54
CA TRP A 147 9.46 2.22 1.18
C TRP A 147 8.33 2.51 0.21
N GLY A 148 8.66 3.17 -0.87
CA GLY A 148 7.76 3.44 -1.97
C GLY A 148 8.40 3.08 -3.31
N HIS A 149 7.70 3.34 -4.40
CA HIS A 149 8.22 3.19 -5.74
C HIS A 149 8.01 4.46 -6.56
N ARG A 150 8.99 4.74 -7.39
CA ARG A 150 8.93 5.79 -8.41
C ARG A 150 8.54 5.16 -9.73
N THR A 151 7.43 5.56 -10.31
CA THR A 151 7.04 5.18 -11.67
C THR A 151 7.83 6.04 -12.65
N ARG A 152 8.80 5.43 -13.34
CA ARG A 152 9.60 6.11 -14.39
C ARG A 152 8.95 5.95 -15.76
N SER A 153 8.34 4.81 -16.01
CA SER A 153 7.51 4.50 -17.18
C SER A 153 6.52 3.39 -16.82
N ALA A 154 5.67 3.00 -17.76
CA ALA A 154 4.74 1.88 -17.56
C ALA A 154 5.48 0.55 -17.22
N ASP A 155 6.71 0.40 -17.69
CA ASP A 155 7.50 -0.83 -17.55
C ASP A 155 8.71 -0.66 -16.61
N CYS A 156 8.78 0.45 -15.88
CA CYS A 156 9.89 0.71 -14.97
C CYS A 156 9.43 1.42 -13.69
N HIS A 157 9.45 0.66 -12.60
CA HIS A 157 9.24 1.15 -11.25
C HIS A 157 10.50 0.88 -10.43
N THR A 158 11.03 1.92 -9.80
CA THR A 158 12.20 1.81 -8.94
C THR A 158 11.83 2.08 -7.49
N PRO A 159 12.24 1.23 -6.54
CA PRO A 159 11.97 1.47 -5.14
C PRO A 159 12.79 2.67 -4.64
N PHE A 160 12.26 3.33 -3.63
CA PHE A 160 12.94 4.37 -2.87
C PHE A 160 12.60 4.26 -1.39
N TYR A 161 13.54 4.65 -0.54
CA TYR A 161 13.31 4.87 0.88
C TYR A 161 12.83 6.31 1.09
N TYR A 162 11.96 6.52 2.08
CA TYR A 162 11.52 7.86 2.43
C TYR A 162 11.44 8.07 3.93
N GLU A 163 11.68 9.31 4.32
CA GLU A 163 11.35 9.86 5.63
C GLU A 163 10.51 11.11 5.45
N VAL A 164 9.33 11.14 6.05
CA VAL A 164 8.41 12.27 5.93
C VAL A 164 7.94 12.73 7.28
N SER A 165 7.80 14.06 7.41
CA SER A 165 7.18 14.71 8.55
C SER A 165 6.24 15.82 8.07
N ARG A 166 5.67 16.59 8.99
CA ARG A 166 4.85 17.77 8.62
C ARG A 166 5.62 18.82 7.82
N SER A 167 6.93 18.93 8.04
CA SER A 167 7.76 20.01 7.51
C SER A 167 8.88 19.57 6.59
N SER A 168 9.14 18.26 6.47
CA SER A 168 10.25 17.73 5.69
C SER A 168 9.89 16.46 4.93
N VAL A 169 10.57 16.28 3.80
CA VAL A 169 10.53 15.07 3.00
C VAL A 169 11.98 14.75 2.61
N PHE A 170 12.43 13.55 2.97
CA PHE A 170 13.68 12.98 2.49
C PHE A 170 13.34 11.77 1.62
N ILE A 171 14.00 11.59 0.49
CA ILE A 171 13.81 10.48 -0.44
C ILE A 171 15.17 10.03 -0.92
N GLU A 172 15.42 8.74 -0.85
CA GLU A 172 16.61 8.07 -1.35
C GLU A 172 16.21 7.01 -2.35
N ASP A 173 16.51 7.25 -3.63
CA ASP A 173 16.26 6.29 -4.71
C ASP A 173 17.25 5.12 -4.62
N ILE A 174 16.79 3.90 -4.92
CA ILE A 174 17.67 2.76 -5.10
C ILE A 174 17.94 2.59 -6.59
N ASP A 175 19.20 2.77 -6.96
CA ASP A 175 19.64 2.65 -8.35
C ASP A 175 19.95 1.20 -8.75
N GLY A 176 20.02 0.97 -10.06
CA GLY A 176 20.45 -0.29 -10.66
C GLY A 176 19.37 -1.37 -10.74
N MET A 177 18.12 -1.07 -10.45
CA MET A 177 17.00 -1.98 -10.67
C MET A 177 16.32 -1.70 -12.01
N GLU A 178 16.15 -2.77 -12.80
CA GLU A 178 15.43 -2.73 -14.07
C GLU A 178 14.03 -3.35 -13.93
N GLY A 179 13.08 -2.87 -14.73
CA GLY A 179 11.69 -3.36 -14.73
C GLY A 179 10.84 -2.78 -13.60
N ILE A 180 9.76 -3.48 -13.27
CA ILE A 180 8.83 -3.10 -12.22
C ILE A 180 9.31 -3.71 -10.91
N ASN A 181 9.54 -2.87 -9.90
CA ASN A 181 9.97 -3.27 -8.57
C ASN A 181 9.13 -2.50 -7.52
N ASP A 182 7.97 -3.05 -7.19
CA ASP A 182 7.05 -2.42 -6.24
C ASP A 182 7.25 -2.99 -4.83
N PRO A 183 7.65 -2.18 -3.84
CA PRO A 183 7.78 -2.63 -2.46
C PRO A 183 6.45 -3.15 -1.91
N THR A 184 6.43 -4.40 -1.49
CA THR A 184 5.26 -5.04 -0.90
C THR A 184 5.40 -5.27 0.59
N SER A 185 6.63 -5.48 1.06
CA SER A 185 6.96 -5.63 2.46
C SER A 185 8.38 -5.15 2.73
N ALA A 186 8.66 -4.71 3.92
CA ALA A 186 9.99 -4.33 4.37
C ALA A 186 10.22 -4.83 5.79
N TRP A 187 11.46 -5.24 6.05
CA TRP A 187 11.93 -5.59 7.38
C TRP A 187 13.05 -4.61 7.72
N ASP A 188 12.71 -3.58 8.46
CA ASP A 188 13.58 -2.44 8.71
C ASP A 188 13.95 -1.62 7.44
N ASP A 189 15.00 -0.82 7.54
CA ASP A 189 15.55 0.00 6.45
C ASP A 189 16.47 -0.76 5.47
N LYS A 190 16.71 -2.05 5.70
CA LYS A 190 17.73 -2.84 4.98
C LYS A 190 17.19 -4.00 4.17
N LEU A 191 16.06 -4.58 4.55
CA LEU A 191 15.47 -5.70 3.85
C LEU A 191 14.16 -5.29 3.20
N LEU A 192 14.09 -5.44 1.90
CA LEU A 192 12.96 -5.04 1.08
C LEU A 192 12.50 -6.22 0.24
N ILE A 193 11.21 -6.53 0.29
CA ILE A 193 10.58 -7.47 -0.63
C ILE A 193 9.83 -6.66 -1.67
N CYS A 194 10.19 -6.84 -2.93
CA CYS A 194 9.50 -6.23 -4.05
C CYS A 194 8.75 -7.29 -4.85
N HIS A 195 7.56 -6.92 -5.28
CA HIS A 195 6.90 -7.53 -6.42
C HIS A 195 7.66 -7.09 -7.68
N THR A 196 8.13 -8.05 -8.47
CA THR A 196 8.93 -7.75 -9.65
C THR A 196 8.29 -8.33 -10.90
N GLU A 197 8.19 -7.50 -11.93
CA GLU A 197 7.76 -7.89 -13.27
C GLU A 197 8.74 -7.34 -14.30
N LYS A 198 8.98 -8.10 -15.37
CA LYS A 198 9.81 -7.61 -16.49
C LYS A 198 9.05 -6.65 -17.40
N ALA A 199 7.76 -6.84 -17.51
CA ALA A 199 6.81 -5.96 -18.21
C ALA A 199 5.38 -6.34 -17.80
N TRP A 200 4.44 -5.41 -17.93
CA TRP A 200 3.00 -5.70 -17.79
C TRP A 200 2.54 -6.60 -18.93
N THR A 201 2.74 -7.90 -18.79
CA THR A 201 2.20 -8.90 -19.70
C THR A 201 1.15 -9.73 -18.97
N VAL A 202 -0.04 -9.76 -19.53
CA VAL A 202 -1.12 -10.63 -19.07
C VAL A 202 -0.62 -12.08 -19.14
N ASN A 203 -0.63 -12.80 -18.01
CA ASN A 203 -0.23 -14.21 -17.87
C ASN A 203 1.27 -14.52 -17.68
N GLN A 204 2.11 -13.58 -17.33
CA GLN A 204 3.44 -13.96 -16.79
C GLN A 204 3.38 -14.10 -15.27
N PRO A 205 4.03 -15.11 -14.69
CA PRO A 205 4.12 -15.24 -13.24
C PRO A 205 4.88 -14.03 -12.69
N CYS A 206 4.27 -13.33 -11.73
CA CYS A 206 4.97 -12.34 -10.95
C CYS A 206 5.94 -13.03 -9.98
N GLU A 207 7.09 -12.42 -9.79
CA GLU A 207 8.09 -12.87 -8.84
C GLU A 207 8.13 -11.93 -7.66
N HIS A 208 8.36 -12.47 -6.46
CA HIS A 208 8.73 -11.66 -5.32
C HIS A 208 10.23 -11.86 -5.07
N ARG A 209 10.97 -10.76 -4.99
CA ARG A 209 12.41 -10.77 -4.73
C ARG A 209 12.71 -10.08 -3.43
N LEU A 210 13.60 -10.70 -2.66
CA LEU A 210 14.17 -10.13 -1.46
C LEU A 210 15.46 -9.38 -1.83
N TYR A 211 15.51 -8.12 -1.49
CA TYR A 211 16.68 -7.26 -1.66
C TYR A 211 17.25 -6.91 -0.28
N ARG A 212 18.57 -6.98 -0.18
CA ARG A 212 19.30 -6.37 0.91
C ARG A 212 19.84 -5.04 0.45
N VAL A 213 19.38 -3.97 1.07
CA VAL A 213 19.91 -2.63 0.83
C VAL A 213 21.21 -2.50 1.60
N ILE A 214 22.31 -2.28 0.90
CA ILE A 214 23.63 -2.02 1.48
C ILE A 214 23.88 -0.53 1.28
N GLN A 215 23.85 0.20 2.38
CA GLN A 215 24.23 1.63 2.41
C GLN A 215 25.74 1.76 2.48
#